data_37680dda13d300a472f4f8c0521c4a35
#
_entry.id   37680dda13d300a472f4f8c0521c4a35
#
_cell.length_a   1.000
_cell.length_b   1.000
_cell.length_c   1.000
_cell.angle_alpha   90.00
_cell.angle_beta   90.00
_cell.angle_gamma   90.00
#
_symmetry.space_group_name_H-M   'P 1'
#
loop_
_entity.id
_entity.type
_entity.pdbx_description
1 polymer ?
#
loop_
_entity_poly.entity_id
_entity_poly.type
_entity_poly.pdbx_seq_one_letter_code
_entity_poly.pdbx_strand_id
1 'polypeptide(L)'
;PSLGAWADKLPADVVFRRVPVAFRENPFGNHQRLFYALEAMGLVSTLHPKVFRAIHAEGQSLDKPETISAFVARHGVDPVKFMAMFNSFAVQTKCKQARSLADAYKIDGVPTLGIAGRYFTSVSLNGSHERTLATTNFLINLSRKGR
;
A
#
# COMPACT_ATOMS: atom_id res chain seq x y z
N PRO A 1 12.12 1.00 -4.95
CA PRO A 1 12.43 0.77 -6.39
C PRO A 1 12.44 -0.73 -6.74
N SER A 2 13.10 -1.59 -5.94
CA SER A 2 13.22 -3.02 -6.20
C SER A 2 11.90 -3.79 -6.21
N LEU A 3 10.98 -3.47 -5.30
CA LEU A 3 9.67 -4.12 -5.20
C LEU A 3 8.79 -3.84 -6.44
N GLY A 4 8.76 -2.61 -6.94
CA GLY A 4 8.02 -2.26 -8.15
C GLY A 4 8.53 -3.02 -9.37
N ALA A 5 9.84 -2.97 -9.61
CA ALA A 5 10.47 -3.67 -10.72
C ALA A 5 10.29 -5.20 -10.66
N TRP A 6 10.24 -5.77 -9.46
CA TRP A 6 9.91 -7.19 -9.25
C TRP A 6 8.44 -7.47 -9.56
N ALA A 7 7.53 -6.63 -9.07
CA ALA A 7 6.09 -6.79 -9.29
C ALA A 7 5.71 -6.73 -10.78
N ASP A 8 6.38 -5.87 -11.55
CA ASP A 8 6.16 -5.72 -12.99
C ASP A 8 6.56 -6.97 -13.81
N LYS A 9 7.37 -7.85 -13.22
CA LYS A 9 7.85 -9.11 -13.85
C LYS A 9 7.11 -10.35 -13.37
N LEU A 10 6.07 -10.19 -12.55
CA LEU A 10 5.31 -11.34 -12.05
C LEU A 10 4.57 -12.06 -13.17
N PRO A 11 4.46 -13.40 -13.10
CA PRO A 11 3.66 -14.17 -14.04
C PRO A 11 2.19 -13.76 -14.03
N ALA A 12 1.49 -13.98 -15.14
CA ALA A 12 0.09 -13.59 -15.33
C ALA A 12 -0.89 -14.21 -14.32
N ASP A 13 -0.54 -15.32 -13.69
CA ASP A 13 -1.34 -15.98 -12.65
C ASP A 13 -1.12 -15.43 -11.24
N VAL A 14 -0.24 -14.42 -11.09
CA VAL A 14 0.07 -13.78 -9.81
C VAL A 14 -0.44 -12.35 -9.81
N VAL A 15 -1.33 -12.04 -8.89
CA VAL A 15 -1.86 -10.69 -8.67
C VAL A 15 -1.13 -10.03 -7.50
N PHE A 16 -0.47 -8.92 -7.75
CA PHE A 16 0.16 -8.11 -6.72
C PHE A 16 -0.78 -6.98 -6.27
N ARG A 17 -0.96 -6.88 -4.96
CA ARG A 17 -1.76 -5.79 -4.36
C ARG A 17 -0.95 -5.08 -3.28
N ARG A 18 -1.04 -3.75 -3.29
CA ARG A 18 -0.54 -2.93 -2.20
C ARG A 18 -1.63 -2.76 -1.15
N VAL A 19 -1.28 -3.01 0.10
CA VAL A 19 -2.19 -2.84 1.24
C VAL A 19 -1.53 -1.86 2.21
N PRO A 20 -2.06 -0.65 2.34
CA PRO A 20 -1.53 0.32 3.29
C PRO A 20 -1.88 -0.10 4.72
N VAL A 21 -0.89 -0.14 5.59
CA VAL A 21 -1.06 -0.49 7.00
C VAL A 21 -1.13 0.77 7.87
N ALA A 22 -1.96 0.73 8.91
CA ALA A 22 -2.02 1.75 9.94
C ALA A 22 -1.88 1.09 11.31
N PHE A 23 -0.67 1.08 11.86
CA PHE A 23 -0.41 0.57 13.21
C PHE A 23 -1.04 1.45 14.30
N ARG A 24 -1.33 2.70 13.98
CA ARG A 24 -2.05 3.68 14.79
C ARG A 24 -2.84 4.62 13.88
N GLU A 25 -3.91 5.20 14.40
CA GLU A 25 -4.79 6.05 13.58
C GLU A 25 -4.08 7.30 13.05
N ASN A 26 -3.35 8.01 13.88
CA ASN A 26 -2.63 9.21 13.46
C ASN A 26 -1.12 8.92 13.36
N PRO A 27 -0.45 9.22 12.22
CA PRO A 27 -0.99 9.79 10.97
C PRO A 27 -1.54 8.75 9.98
N PHE A 28 -1.37 7.46 10.26
CA PHE A 28 -1.49 6.37 9.27
C PHE A 28 -2.92 6.13 8.79
N GLY A 29 -3.94 6.47 9.58
CA GLY A 29 -5.34 6.36 9.14
C GLY A 29 -5.63 7.24 7.93
N ASN A 30 -5.17 8.49 7.92
CA ASN A 30 -5.31 9.38 6.78
C ASN A 30 -4.42 8.97 5.60
N HIS A 31 -3.25 8.39 5.84
CA HIS A 31 -2.42 7.83 4.79
C HIS A 31 -3.08 6.61 4.11
N GLN A 32 -3.79 5.76 4.86
CA GLN A 32 -4.60 4.68 4.28
C GLN A 32 -5.72 5.23 3.39
N ARG A 33 -6.46 6.23 3.87
CA ARG A 33 -7.53 6.86 3.09
C ARG A 33 -7.00 7.52 1.83
N LEU A 34 -5.86 8.20 1.94
CA LEU A 34 -5.19 8.80 0.79
C LEU A 34 -4.87 7.74 -0.28
N PHE A 35 -4.28 6.62 0.11
CA PHE A 35 -3.97 5.53 -0.82
C PHE A 35 -5.23 4.99 -1.50
N TYR A 36 -6.27 4.66 -0.73
CA TYR A 36 -7.50 4.09 -1.30
C TYR A 36 -8.33 5.09 -2.11
N ALA A 37 -8.26 6.38 -1.79
CA ALA A 37 -8.84 7.41 -2.65
C ALA A 37 -8.10 7.52 -3.99
N LEU A 38 -6.78 7.46 -3.99
CA LEU A 38 -5.97 7.38 -5.21
C LEU A 38 -6.30 6.13 -6.03
N GLU A 39 -6.44 4.98 -5.38
CA GLU A 39 -6.79 3.72 -6.03
C GLU A 39 -8.18 3.81 -6.69
N ALA A 40 -9.18 4.30 -5.96
CA ALA A 40 -10.54 4.45 -6.46
C ALA A 40 -10.65 5.40 -7.66
N MET A 41 -9.77 6.38 -7.75
CA MET A 41 -9.71 7.35 -8.86
C MET A 41 -8.72 6.95 -9.97
N GLY A 42 -8.06 5.79 -9.87
CA GLY A 42 -7.07 5.34 -10.86
C GLY A 42 -5.77 6.13 -10.87
N LEU A 43 -5.41 6.76 -9.76
CA LEU A 43 -4.29 7.70 -9.65
C LEU A 43 -3.05 7.11 -8.95
N VAL A 44 -3.06 5.82 -8.57
CA VAL A 44 -1.94 5.22 -7.83
C VAL A 44 -0.64 5.30 -8.63
N SER A 45 -0.64 4.92 -9.90
CA SER A 45 0.56 4.92 -10.74
C SER A 45 1.19 6.31 -10.90
N THR A 46 0.37 7.36 -10.93
CA THR A 46 0.81 8.73 -11.16
C THR A 46 1.16 9.50 -9.89
N LEU A 47 0.40 9.30 -8.82
CA LEU A 47 0.51 10.10 -7.60
C LEU A 47 1.14 9.37 -6.41
N HIS A 48 1.04 8.07 -6.32
CA HIS A 48 1.63 7.33 -5.19
C HIS A 48 3.16 7.55 -5.04
N PRO A 49 3.96 7.54 -6.12
CA PRO A 49 5.38 7.89 -6.03
C PRO A 49 5.63 9.32 -5.56
N LYS A 50 4.76 10.26 -5.94
CA LYS A 50 4.84 11.67 -5.52
C LYS A 50 4.48 11.84 -4.04
N VAL A 51 3.50 11.09 -3.54
CA VAL A 51 3.16 11.04 -2.11
C VAL A 51 4.36 10.56 -1.30
N PHE A 52 4.99 9.47 -1.70
CA PHE A 52 6.19 8.96 -1.04
C PHE A 52 7.34 9.98 -1.02
N ARG A 53 7.56 10.65 -2.14
CA ARG A 53 8.56 11.72 -2.23
C ARG A 53 8.23 12.88 -1.28
N ALA A 54 6.99 13.34 -1.28
CA ALA A 54 6.53 14.43 -0.43
C ALA A 54 6.76 14.11 1.06
N ILE A 55 6.39 12.91 1.49
CA ILE A 55 6.55 12.49 2.89
C ILE A 55 8.03 12.28 3.24
N HIS A 56 8.75 11.48 2.46
CA HIS A 56 10.07 10.98 2.87
C HIS A 56 11.24 11.85 2.43
N ALA A 57 11.10 12.62 1.35
CA ALA A 57 12.17 13.48 0.84
C ALA A 57 11.92 14.97 1.10
N GLU A 58 10.67 15.41 1.14
CA GLU A 58 10.30 16.82 1.26
C GLU A 58 9.75 17.18 2.66
N GLY A 59 9.61 16.19 3.55
CA GLY A 59 9.16 16.40 4.94
C GLY A 59 7.71 16.82 5.10
N GLN A 60 6.86 16.61 4.08
CA GLN A 60 5.44 16.89 4.17
C GLN A 60 4.74 15.76 4.93
N SER A 61 3.95 16.08 5.96
CA SER A 61 3.30 15.05 6.77
C SER A 61 2.11 14.37 6.05
N LEU A 62 1.38 15.10 5.23
CA LEU A 62 0.15 14.65 4.54
C LEU A 62 -0.79 13.88 5.48
N ASP A 63 -0.87 14.31 6.72
CA ASP A 63 -1.61 13.65 7.80
C ASP A 63 -2.98 14.29 8.07
N LYS A 64 -3.24 15.45 7.46
CA LYS A 64 -4.48 16.22 7.62
C LYS A 64 -5.22 16.37 6.30
N PRO A 65 -6.57 16.40 6.32
CA PRO A 65 -7.38 16.60 5.12
C PRO A 65 -6.96 17.84 4.30
N GLU A 66 -6.64 18.95 4.98
CA GLU A 66 -6.23 20.20 4.32
C GLU A 66 -4.93 20.05 3.55
N THR A 67 -3.92 19.40 4.14
CA THR A 67 -2.63 19.18 3.49
C THR A 67 -2.74 18.21 2.32
N ILE A 68 -3.58 17.19 2.44
CA ILE A 68 -3.89 16.23 1.38
C ILE A 68 -4.62 16.94 0.23
N SER A 69 -5.64 17.73 0.53
CA SER A 69 -6.40 18.50 -0.47
C SER A 69 -5.49 19.44 -1.25
N ALA A 70 -4.62 20.20 -0.56
CA ALA A 70 -3.65 21.08 -1.20
C ALA A 70 -2.64 20.31 -2.06
N PHE A 71 -2.19 19.15 -1.60
CA PHE A 71 -1.27 18.29 -2.34
C PHE A 71 -1.87 17.81 -3.67
N VAL A 72 -3.08 17.25 -3.67
CA VAL A 72 -3.72 16.74 -4.88
C VAL A 72 -4.05 17.87 -5.86
N ALA A 73 -4.47 19.04 -5.37
CA ALA A 73 -4.70 20.22 -6.20
C ALA A 73 -3.45 20.66 -6.95
N ARG A 74 -2.29 20.69 -6.28
CA ARG A 74 -1.00 21.03 -6.91
C ARG A 74 -0.58 20.05 -8.00
N HIS A 75 -1.12 18.83 -7.99
CA HIS A 75 -0.84 17.80 -8.97
C HIS A 75 -1.97 17.63 -10.02
N GLY A 76 -2.83 18.65 -10.16
CA GLY A 76 -3.84 18.70 -11.21
C GLY A 76 -5.08 17.85 -10.95
N VAL A 77 -5.32 17.42 -9.72
CA VAL A 77 -6.52 16.67 -9.31
C VAL A 77 -7.51 17.62 -8.66
N ASP A 78 -8.79 17.54 -9.05
CA ASP A 78 -9.85 18.32 -8.45
C ASP A 78 -9.96 17.96 -6.94
N PRO A 79 -9.65 18.91 -6.04
CA PRO A 79 -9.61 18.62 -4.61
C PRO A 79 -10.99 18.32 -4.03
N VAL A 80 -12.06 18.90 -4.57
CA VAL A 80 -13.44 18.64 -4.10
C VAL A 80 -13.84 17.20 -4.40
N LYS A 81 -13.61 16.75 -5.64
CA LYS A 81 -13.88 15.36 -6.03
C LYS A 81 -13.01 14.37 -5.27
N PHE A 82 -11.74 14.70 -5.10
CA PHE A 82 -10.82 13.84 -4.35
C PHE A 82 -11.25 13.70 -2.90
N MET A 83 -11.57 14.79 -2.20
CA MET A 83 -11.97 14.75 -0.79
C MET A 83 -13.33 14.07 -0.59
N ALA A 84 -14.24 14.16 -1.57
CA ALA A 84 -15.48 13.38 -1.55
C ALA A 84 -15.18 11.87 -1.59
N MET A 85 -14.24 11.42 -2.42
CA MET A 85 -13.79 10.03 -2.45
C MET A 85 -13.05 9.63 -1.17
N PHE A 86 -12.15 10.46 -0.69
CA PHE A 86 -11.38 10.28 0.56
C PHE A 86 -12.30 10.04 1.77
N ASN A 87 -13.43 10.73 1.84
CA ASN A 87 -14.42 10.62 2.92
C ASN A 87 -15.52 9.59 2.60
N SER A 88 -15.48 8.91 1.47
CA SER A 88 -16.52 7.98 1.05
C SER A 88 -16.59 6.72 1.90
N PHE A 89 -17.77 6.11 1.95
CA PHE A 89 -17.98 4.82 2.60
C PHE A 89 -17.13 3.71 1.94
N ALA A 90 -16.94 3.77 0.63
CA ALA A 90 -16.11 2.81 -0.11
C ALA A 90 -14.66 2.83 0.39
N VAL A 91 -14.06 4.01 0.56
CA VAL A 91 -12.70 4.16 1.10
C VAL A 91 -12.62 3.71 2.56
N GLN A 92 -13.60 4.05 3.39
CA GLN A 92 -13.65 3.58 4.78
C GLN A 92 -13.72 2.05 4.87
N THR A 93 -14.50 1.42 4.00
CA THR A 93 -14.60 -0.05 3.93
C THR A 93 -13.27 -0.68 3.54
N LYS A 94 -12.57 -0.12 2.56
CA LYS A 94 -11.22 -0.56 2.17
C LYS A 94 -10.22 -0.45 3.33
N CYS A 95 -10.26 0.64 4.07
CA CYS A 95 -9.40 0.81 5.26
C CYS A 95 -9.68 -0.26 6.33
N LYS A 96 -10.94 -0.58 6.59
CA LYS A 96 -11.31 -1.65 7.52
C LYS A 96 -10.83 -3.02 7.03
N GLN A 97 -11.00 -3.32 5.75
CA GLN A 97 -10.50 -4.57 5.15
C GLN A 97 -8.97 -4.68 5.27
N ALA A 98 -8.25 -3.60 5.02
CA ALA A 98 -6.80 -3.56 5.17
C ALA A 98 -6.35 -3.84 6.61
N ARG A 99 -7.03 -3.26 7.60
CA ARG A 99 -6.75 -3.51 9.03
C ARG A 99 -7.01 -4.97 9.38
N SER A 100 -8.16 -5.52 9.00
CA SER A 100 -8.49 -6.94 9.24
C SER A 100 -7.48 -7.88 8.60
N LEU A 101 -7.00 -7.56 7.40
CA LEU A 101 -5.99 -8.35 6.70
C LEU A 101 -4.63 -8.29 7.43
N ALA A 102 -4.21 -7.10 7.85
CA ALA A 102 -2.98 -6.93 8.62
C ALA A 102 -3.03 -7.70 9.96
N ASP A 103 -4.16 -7.66 10.64
CA ASP A 103 -4.38 -8.40 11.89
C ASP A 103 -4.35 -9.92 11.65
N ALA A 104 -5.00 -10.40 10.58
CA ALA A 104 -5.04 -11.81 10.23
C ALA A 104 -3.63 -12.38 9.91
N TYR A 105 -2.78 -11.60 9.25
CA TYR A 105 -1.38 -11.95 9.02
C TYR A 105 -0.46 -11.65 10.23
N LYS A 106 -0.97 -11.04 11.29
CA LYS A 106 -0.19 -10.62 12.47
C LYS A 106 1.01 -9.75 12.09
N ILE A 107 0.78 -8.78 11.19
CA ILE A 107 1.83 -7.89 10.69
C ILE A 107 2.26 -6.94 11.79
N ASP A 108 3.56 -6.92 12.09
CA ASP A 108 4.21 -6.09 13.12
C ASP A 108 5.17 -5.04 12.54
N GLY A 109 5.41 -5.08 11.23
CA GLY A 109 6.30 -4.14 10.55
C GLY A 109 6.07 -4.10 9.05
N VAL A 110 6.68 -3.11 8.39
CA VAL A 110 6.63 -2.93 6.94
C VAL A 110 8.05 -2.74 6.38
N PRO A 111 8.30 -3.20 5.15
CA PRO A 111 7.41 -3.95 4.27
C PRO A 111 7.24 -5.41 4.69
N THR A 112 6.02 -5.92 4.57
CA THR A 112 5.69 -7.34 4.72
C THR A 112 4.95 -7.82 3.48
N LEU A 113 5.28 -9.01 2.99
CA LEU A 113 4.64 -9.64 1.84
C LEU A 113 3.81 -10.84 2.32
N GLY A 114 2.50 -10.79 2.08
CA GLY A 114 1.58 -11.89 2.31
C GLY A 114 1.32 -12.66 1.02
N ILE A 115 1.33 -13.98 1.06
CA ILE A 115 1.21 -14.84 -0.11
C ILE A 115 0.04 -15.80 0.06
N ALA A 116 -0.93 -15.70 -0.83
CA ALA A 116 -2.07 -16.62 -0.99
C ALA A 116 -2.90 -16.86 0.29
N GLY A 117 -2.90 -15.90 1.23
CA GLY A 117 -3.59 -16.05 2.51
C GLY A 117 -2.97 -17.09 3.47
N ARG A 118 -1.78 -17.61 3.15
CA ARG A 118 -1.15 -18.73 3.88
C ARG A 118 0.21 -18.40 4.46
N TYR A 119 1.00 -17.60 3.75
CA TYR A 119 2.39 -17.33 4.09
C TYR A 119 2.63 -15.84 4.17
N PHE A 120 3.60 -15.44 4.96
CA PHE A 120 4.14 -14.08 4.92
C PHE A 120 5.65 -14.10 5.07
N THR A 121 6.28 -13.05 4.58
CA THR A 121 7.72 -12.81 4.74
C THR A 121 8.00 -11.32 4.81
N SER A 122 9.16 -10.94 5.33
CA SER A 122 9.55 -9.54 5.51
C SER A 122 11.06 -9.38 5.47
N VAL A 123 11.50 -8.13 5.35
CA VAL A 123 12.93 -7.82 5.40
C VAL A 123 13.55 -8.21 6.75
N SER A 124 12.82 -8.04 7.84
CA SER A 124 13.28 -8.44 9.17
C SER A 124 13.52 -9.95 9.31
N LEU A 125 12.74 -10.77 8.59
CA LEU A 125 12.93 -12.23 8.57
C LEU A 125 14.08 -12.69 7.66
N ASN A 126 14.36 -11.96 6.59
CA ASN A 126 15.32 -12.38 5.56
C ASN A 126 16.64 -11.60 5.58
N GLY A 127 16.70 -10.48 6.29
CA GLY A 127 17.88 -9.64 6.41
C GLY A 127 18.15 -8.69 5.24
N SER A 128 17.48 -8.88 4.08
CA SER A 128 17.59 -7.96 2.95
C SER A 128 16.36 -7.96 2.06
N HIS A 129 16.20 -6.90 1.26
CA HIS A 129 15.13 -6.81 0.26
C HIS A 129 15.24 -7.91 -0.80
N GLU A 130 16.44 -8.17 -1.28
CA GLU A 130 16.71 -9.20 -2.30
C GLU A 130 16.29 -10.59 -1.82
N ARG A 131 16.73 -10.98 -0.62
CA ARG A 131 16.34 -12.25 -0.01
C ARG A 131 14.84 -12.35 0.22
N THR A 132 14.20 -11.25 0.62
CA THR A 132 12.74 -11.20 0.81
C THR A 132 12.00 -11.49 -0.48
N LEU A 133 12.43 -10.91 -1.61
CA LEU A 133 11.84 -11.19 -2.92
C LEU A 133 12.10 -12.64 -3.39
N ALA A 134 13.28 -13.17 -3.15
CA ALA A 134 13.60 -14.57 -3.45
C ALA A 134 12.72 -15.53 -2.63
N THR A 135 12.55 -15.28 -1.34
CA THR A 135 11.64 -16.05 -0.46
C THR A 135 10.20 -15.94 -0.94
N THR A 136 9.77 -14.75 -1.36
CA THR A 136 8.43 -14.56 -1.91
C THR A 136 8.19 -15.40 -3.16
N ASN A 137 9.13 -15.42 -4.09
CA ASN A 137 9.06 -16.29 -5.28
C ASN A 137 8.95 -17.77 -4.93
N PHE A 138 9.72 -18.21 -3.93
CA PHE A 138 9.63 -19.58 -3.42
C PHE A 138 8.24 -19.89 -2.85
N LEU A 139 7.69 -19.00 -2.02
CA LEU A 139 6.36 -19.14 -1.40
C LEU A 139 5.21 -19.10 -2.42
N ILE A 140 5.34 -18.30 -3.49
CA ILE A 140 4.40 -18.32 -4.63
C ILE A 140 4.39 -19.70 -5.27
N ASN A 141 5.56 -20.26 -5.57
CA ASN A 141 5.68 -21.60 -6.18
C ASN A 141 5.15 -22.69 -5.25
N LEU A 142 5.42 -22.60 -3.96
CA LEU A 142 4.89 -23.51 -2.95
C LEU A 142 3.37 -23.49 -2.90
N SER A 143 2.77 -22.28 -2.97
CA SER A 143 1.32 -22.08 -2.99
C SER A 143 0.64 -22.72 -4.20
N ARG A 144 1.33 -22.80 -5.35
CA ARG A 144 0.83 -23.47 -6.56
C ARG A 144 0.76 -24.99 -6.41
N LYS A 145 1.71 -25.59 -5.68
CA LYS A 145 1.76 -27.05 -5.46
C LYS A 145 0.72 -27.57 -4.47
N GLY A 146 0.15 -26.70 -3.67
CA GLY A 146 -0.87 -27.02 -2.66
C GLY A 146 -2.33 -26.80 -3.10
N ARG A 147 -2.55 -26.64 -4.42
CA ARG A 147 -3.89 -26.53 -5.03
C ARG A 147 -4.36 -27.85 -5.62
#